data_bd26886a2d01d827ef184402ab3766b2
#
_entry.id   bd26886a2d01d827ef184402ab3766b2
#
_cell.length_a   1.000
_cell.length_b   1.000
_cell.length_c   1.000
_cell.angle_alpha   90.00
_cell.angle_beta   90.00
_cell.angle_gamma   90.00
#
_symmetry.space_group_name_H-M   'P 1'
#
loop_
_entity.id
_entity.type
_entity.pdbx_description
1 polymer ?
#
loop_
_entity_poly.entity_id
_entity_poly.type
_entity_poly.pdbx_seq_one_letter_code
_entity_poly.pdbx_strand_id
1 'polypeptide(L)'
;MISSLERRIIIESLIERYNAGEDITSILKSYTKLTFSDREEIYTEITGQKIPYTLKEIKEAKLVEFAEACSKAIENGTDVDIDGNTEHFSYKLATGDQTNIDNLMVSARTTGMPQPYHADGKDCKMYSVEQIFNIYMALMANKTNQTTYYNQLKQYILNEFTTEDDVKFVEKIKYGDQLVGKYYDTYVEILKQSTSIMNQFIAKYTAELAASKTVTNLGVDINRSNPITNEDSITRQN
;
A
#
# COMPACT_ATOMS: atom_id res chain seq x y z
N MET A 1 -14.68 10.62 2.48
CA MET A 1 -16.15 10.46 2.26
C MET A 1 -16.87 11.55 3.04
N ILE A 2 -17.83 12.20 2.41
CA ILE A 2 -18.72 13.15 3.07
C ILE A 2 -19.76 12.38 3.91
N SER A 3 -20.28 13.02 4.96
CA SER A 3 -21.38 12.47 5.74
C SER A 3 -22.71 12.49 4.97
N SER A 4 -23.66 11.64 5.37
CA SER A 4 -25.01 11.63 4.76
C SER A 4 -25.71 12.98 4.89
N LEU A 5 -25.47 13.72 5.98
CA LEU A 5 -26.02 15.04 6.19
C LEU A 5 -25.41 16.08 5.23
N GLU A 6 -24.09 16.09 5.09
CA GLU A 6 -23.41 16.98 4.15
C GLU A 6 -23.86 16.71 2.72
N ARG A 7 -23.98 15.44 2.31
CA ARG A 7 -24.49 15.04 1.00
C ARG A 7 -25.88 15.61 0.76
N ARG A 8 -26.79 15.48 1.72
CA ARG A 8 -28.15 15.97 1.61
C ARG A 8 -28.21 17.50 1.47
N ILE A 9 -27.44 18.25 2.25
CA ILE A 9 -27.36 19.72 2.15
C ILE A 9 -26.86 20.13 0.76
N ILE A 10 -25.86 19.46 0.22
CA ILE A 10 -25.34 19.74 -1.12
C ILE A 10 -26.43 19.50 -2.17
N ILE A 11 -27.14 18.37 -2.10
CA ILE A 11 -28.21 18.03 -3.06
C ILE A 11 -29.34 19.07 -3.00
N GLU A 12 -29.83 19.39 -1.82
CA GLU A 12 -30.90 20.40 -1.65
C GLU A 12 -30.52 21.76 -2.26
N SER A 13 -29.30 22.24 -1.98
CA SER A 13 -28.79 23.51 -2.54
C SER A 13 -28.61 23.43 -4.08
N LEU A 14 -28.18 22.32 -4.63
CA LEU A 14 -28.00 22.15 -6.07
C LEU A 14 -29.35 22.03 -6.81
N ILE A 15 -30.37 21.39 -6.21
CA ILE A 15 -31.72 21.30 -6.77
C ILE A 15 -32.33 22.69 -6.94
N GLU A 16 -32.19 23.56 -5.94
CA GLU A 16 -32.69 24.93 -6.02
C GLU A 16 -32.07 25.69 -7.20
N ARG A 17 -30.74 25.55 -7.37
CA ARG A 17 -30.01 26.21 -8.45
C ARG A 17 -30.33 25.60 -9.82
N TYR A 18 -30.45 24.28 -9.91
CA TYR A 18 -30.86 23.61 -11.14
C TYR A 18 -32.26 24.04 -11.59
N ASN A 19 -33.22 24.14 -10.65
CA ASN A 19 -34.56 24.61 -10.92
C ASN A 19 -34.61 26.11 -11.31
N ALA A 20 -33.63 26.90 -10.87
CA ALA A 20 -33.42 28.27 -11.30
C ALA A 20 -32.77 28.40 -12.68
N GLY A 21 -32.39 27.28 -13.34
CA GLY A 21 -31.78 27.24 -14.65
C GLY A 21 -30.24 27.44 -14.63
N GLU A 22 -29.61 27.34 -13.46
CA GLU A 22 -28.16 27.46 -13.35
C GLU A 22 -27.48 26.18 -13.83
N ASP A 23 -26.27 26.30 -14.42
CA ASP A 23 -25.38 25.15 -14.69
C ASP A 23 -24.74 24.67 -13.40
N ILE A 24 -25.28 23.60 -12.85
CA ILE A 24 -24.76 22.98 -11.63
C ILE A 24 -23.48 22.14 -11.86
N THR A 25 -23.08 21.90 -13.11
CA THR A 25 -21.93 21.09 -13.46
C THR A 25 -20.64 21.67 -12.88
N SER A 26 -20.38 22.94 -13.19
CA SER A 26 -19.19 23.66 -12.72
C SER A 26 -19.16 23.78 -11.19
N ILE A 27 -20.33 24.02 -10.59
CA ILE A 27 -20.49 24.13 -9.15
C ILE A 27 -20.14 22.79 -8.49
N LEU A 28 -20.75 21.71 -8.97
CA LEU A 28 -20.53 20.37 -8.43
C LEU A 28 -19.07 19.91 -8.57
N LYS A 29 -18.44 20.21 -9.72
CA LYS A 29 -17.01 19.93 -9.95
C LYS A 29 -16.08 20.71 -9.00
N SER A 30 -16.50 21.87 -8.50
CA SER A 30 -15.73 22.68 -7.55
C SER A 30 -15.69 22.14 -6.13
N TYR A 31 -16.56 21.21 -5.76
CA TYR A 31 -16.56 20.61 -4.42
C TYR A 31 -15.39 19.65 -4.25
N THR A 32 -14.29 20.12 -3.69
CA THR A 32 -13.03 19.36 -3.54
C THR A 32 -13.13 18.15 -2.61
N LYS A 33 -14.10 18.14 -1.68
CA LYS A 33 -14.33 17.02 -0.76
C LYS A 33 -15.11 15.85 -1.38
N LEU A 34 -15.75 16.06 -2.53
CA LEU A 34 -16.47 15.02 -3.23
C LEU A 34 -15.52 14.20 -4.08
N THR A 35 -15.65 12.87 -4.00
CA THR A 35 -15.00 11.96 -4.95
C THR A 35 -15.64 12.10 -6.33
N PHE A 36 -15.00 11.50 -7.33
CA PHE A 36 -15.58 11.42 -8.67
C PHE A 36 -16.95 10.71 -8.64
N SER A 37 -17.06 9.59 -7.93
CA SER A 37 -18.31 8.81 -7.79
C SER A 37 -19.41 9.63 -7.09
N ASP A 38 -19.05 10.37 -6.01
CA ASP A 38 -20.02 11.21 -5.31
C ASP A 38 -20.62 12.27 -6.24
N ARG A 39 -19.79 12.88 -7.09
CA ARG A 39 -20.27 13.92 -8.04
C ARG A 39 -21.17 13.32 -9.12
N GLU A 40 -20.81 12.17 -9.68
CA GLU A 40 -21.62 11.42 -10.65
C GLU A 40 -22.99 11.07 -10.07
N GLU A 41 -23.01 10.51 -8.86
CA GLU A 41 -24.25 10.14 -8.18
C GLU A 41 -25.16 11.33 -7.93
N ILE A 42 -24.60 12.44 -7.37
CA ILE A 42 -25.35 13.65 -7.07
C ILE A 42 -25.90 14.28 -8.36
N TYR A 43 -25.08 14.38 -9.41
CA TYR A 43 -25.52 14.96 -10.67
C TYR A 43 -26.63 14.11 -11.32
N THR A 44 -26.47 12.80 -11.31
CA THR A 44 -27.47 11.87 -11.84
C THR A 44 -28.77 11.94 -11.05
N GLU A 45 -28.69 12.04 -9.71
CA GLU A 45 -29.87 12.19 -8.84
C GLU A 45 -30.67 13.46 -9.15
N ILE A 46 -29.98 14.57 -9.46
CA ILE A 46 -30.64 15.86 -9.72
C ILE A 46 -31.15 15.95 -11.16
N THR A 47 -30.36 15.51 -12.14
CA THR A 47 -30.65 15.78 -13.57
C THR A 47 -31.16 14.59 -14.35
N GLY A 48 -31.01 13.38 -13.80
CA GLY A 48 -31.26 12.14 -14.53
C GLY A 48 -30.21 11.80 -15.60
N GLN A 49 -29.11 12.55 -15.65
CA GLN A 49 -28.06 12.41 -16.66
C GLN A 49 -26.68 12.22 -16.01
N LYS A 50 -25.71 11.72 -16.78
CA LYS A 50 -24.32 11.71 -16.35
C LYS A 50 -23.71 13.10 -16.44
N ILE A 51 -22.83 13.42 -15.49
CA ILE A 51 -22.09 14.68 -15.53
C ILE A 51 -21.15 14.71 -16.76
N PRO A 52 -21.16 15.79 -17.58
CA PRO A 52 -20.28 15.87 -18.74
C PRO A 52 -18.85 16.23 -18.30
N TYR A 53 -17.96 15.24 -18.31
CA TYR A 53 -16.53 15.45 -18.09
C TYR A 53 -15.78 15.59 -19.42
N THR A 54 -14.82 16.49 -19.46
CA THR A 54 -13.80 16.54 -20.51
C THR A 54 -12.82 15.37 -20.34
N LEU A 55 -12.10 15.01 -21.41
CA LEU A 55 -11.06 13.98 -21.33
C LEU A 55 -10.01 14.29 -20.25
N LYS A 56 -9.63 15.57 -20.12
CA LYS A 56 -8.69 16.00 -19.09
C LYS A 56 -9.22 15.71 -17.68
N GLU A 57 -10.45 16.09 -17.38
CA GLU A 57 -11.06 15.90 -16.06
C GLU A 57 -11.19 14.42 -15.70
N ILE A 58 -11.63 13.57 -16.64
CA ILE A 58 -11.77 12.15 -16.38
C ILE A 58 -10.40 11.48 -16.15
N LYS A 59 -9.36 11.86 -16.90
CA LYS A 59 -8.01 11.39 -16.66
C LYS A 59 -7.51 11.77 -15.27
N GLU A 60 -7.65 13.05 -14.89
CA GLU A 60 -7.25 13.53 -13.55
C GLU A 60 -7.95 12.74 -12.44
N ALA A 61 -9.27 12.54 -12.56
CA ALA A 61 -10.05 11.77 -11.61
C ALA A 61 -9.59 10.31 -11.51
N LYS A 62 -9.34 9.66 -12.65
CA LYS A 62 -8.85 8.28 -12.69
C LYS A 62 -7.44 8.13 -12.11
N LEU A 63 -6.57 9.10 -12.31
CA LEU A 63 -5.24 9.08 -11.70
C LEU A 63 -5.29 9.19 -10.19
N VAL A 64 -6.22 9.96 -9.63
CA VAL A 64 -6.44 10.03 -8.17
C VAL A 64 -7.00 8.70 -7.66
N GLU A 65 -8.06 8.16 -8.31
CA GLU A 65 -8.65 6.86 -7.98
C GLU A 65 -7.59 5.75 -7.94
N PHE A 66 -6.72 5.71 -8.96
CA PHE A 66 -5.68 4.67 -9.06
C PHE A 66 -4.52 4.86 -8.09
N ALA A 67 -4.16 6.10 -7.77
CA ALA A 67 -3.18 6.38 -6.73
C ALA A 67 -3.66 5.88 -5.36
N GLU A 68 -4.94 6.13 -5.03
CA GLU A 68 -5.56 5.63 -3.80
C GLU A 68 -5.65 4.10 -3.79
N ALA A 69 -6.04 3.48 -4.91
CA ALA A 69 -6.11 2.03 -5.04
C ALA A 69 -4.74 1.38 -4.90
N CYS A 70 -3.70 1.98 -5.51
CA CYS A 70 -2.31 1.54 -5.35
C CYS A 70 -1.86 1.62 -3.88
N SER A 71 -2.11 2.75 -3.22
CA SER A 71 -1.77 2.92 -1.80
C SER A 71 -2.46 1.87 -0.94
N LYS A 72 -3.76 1.64 -1.14
CA LYS A 72 -4.51 0.61 -0.43
C LYS A 72 -3.97 -0.80 -0.67
N ALA A 73 -3.59 -1.12 -1.91
CA ALA A 73 -3.02 -2.42 -2.26
C ALA A 73 -1.64 -2.65 -1.61
N ILE A 74 -0.82 -1.59 -1.50
CA ILE A 74 0.45 -1.63 -0.77
C ILE A 74 0.20 -1.80 0.73
N GLU A 75 -0.69 -0.99 1.31
CA GLU A 75 -0.99 -0.99 2.73
C GLU A 75 -1.67 -2.26 3.20
N ASN A 76 -2.47 -2.90 2.33
CA ASN A 76 -3.04 -4.22 2.61
C ASN A 76 -1.96 -5.28 2.85
N GLY A 77 -0.75 -5.08 2.33
CA GLY A 77 0.36 -5.99 2.55
C GLY A 77 0.28 -7.28 1.74
N THR A 78 0.70 -8.38 2.34
CA THR A 78 0.74 -9.68 1.63
C THR A 78 0.78 -10.86 2.59
N ASP A 79 0.45 -12.01 2.06
CA ASP A 79 0.58 -13.30 2.74
C ASP A 79 2.01 -13.82 2.60
N VAL A 80 2.53 -14.41 3.67
CA VAL A 80 3.87 -15.02 3.74
C VAL A 80 3.75 -16.40 4.36
N ASP A 81 4.43 -17.37 3.75
CA ASP A 81 4.57 -18.70 4.37
C ASP A 81 5.61 -18.62 5.51
N ILE A 82 5.16 -18.96 6.70
CA ILE A 82 5.99 -19.07 7.91
C ILE A 82 5.91 -20.51 8.41
N ASP A 83 6.91 -21.32 8.08
CA ASP A 83 7.02 -22.73 8.48
C ASP A 83 5.78 -23.56 8.06
N GLY A 84 5.27 -23.35 6.85
CA GLY A 84 4.11 -24.05 6.31
C GLY A 84 2.76 -23.46 6.74
N ASN A 85 2.76 -22.34 7.45
CA ASN A 85 1.55 -21.61 7.81
C ASN A 85 1.51 -20.27 7.07
N THR A 86 0.41 -19.98 6.41
CA THR A 86 0.22 -18.67 5.78
C THR A 86 -0.15 -17.63 6.84
N GLU A 87 0.64 -16.58 6.93
CA GLU A 87 0.40 -15.44 7.82
C GLU A 87 0.33 -14.16 6.99
N HIS A 88 -0.63 -13.29 7.32
CA HIS A 88 -0.82 -12.01 6.65
C HIS A 88 -0.09 -10.89 7.39
N PHE A 89 0.60 -10.02 6.63
CA PHE A 89 1.31 -8.86 7.16
C PHE A 89 0.89 -7.61 6.41
N SER A 90 0.23 -6.69 7.11
CA SER A 90 -0.07 -5.34 6.60
C SER A 90 1.21 -4.51 6.45
N TYR A 91 1.13 -3.50 5.59
CA TYR A 91 2.23 -2.55 5.37
C TYR A 91 1.72 -1.11 5.41
N LYS A 92 0.96 -0.77 6.46
CA LYS A 92 0.28 0.52 6.63
C LYS A 92 1.24 1.61 7.10
N LEU A 93 1.16 2.78 6.46
CA LEU A 93 1.92 3.95 6.89
C LEU A 93 1.36 4.54 8.19
N ALA A 94 0.04 4.64 8.30
CA ALA A 94 -0.65 5.27 9.45
C ALA A 94 -0.39 4.57 10.79
N THR A 95 -0.22 3.24 10.79
CA THR A 95 0.11 2.44 11.99
C THR A 95 1.60 2.27 12.24
N GLY A 96 2.42 2.77 11.31
CA GLY A 96 3.88 2.65 11.41
C GLY A 96 4.45 1.31 10.96
N ASP A 97 3.63 0.40 10.37
CA ASP A 97 4.07 -0.94 9.95
C ASP A 97 5.28 -0.87 9.02
N GLN A 98 5.29 0.10 8.09
CA GLN A 98 6.42 0.31 7.17
C GLN A 98 7.73 0.56 7.94
N THR A 99 7.71 1.50 8.89
CA THR A 99 8.88 1.81 9.72
C THR A 99 9.25 0.65 10.65
N ASN A 100 8.25 -0.03 11.20
CA ASN A 100 8.46 -1.14 12.11
C ASN A 100 9.16 -2.30 11.41
N ILE A 101 8.71 -2.69 10.21
CA ILE A 101 9.33 -3.81 9.47
C ILE A 101 10.73 -3.46 8.96
N ASP A 102 10.96 -2.20 8.55
CA ASP A 102 12.28 -1.72 8.15
C ASP A 102 13.27 -1.80 9.33
N ASN A 103 12.86 -1.29 10.50
CA ASN A 103 13.67 -1.35 11.73
C ASN A 103 13.88 -2.79 12.21
N LEU A 104 12.85 -3.63 12.10
CA LEU A 104 12.91 -5.04 12.47
C LEU A 104 13.93 -5.79 11.61
N MET A 105 13.92 -5.54 10.29
CA MET A 105 14.89 -6.10 9.36
C MET A 105 16.32 -5.66 9.69
N VAL A 106 16.53 -4.37 9.98
CA VAL A 106 17.84 -3.83 10.38
C VAL A 106 18.31 -4.48 11.69
N SER A 107 17.43 -4.56 12.70
CA SER A 107 17.74 -5.17 14.00
C SER A 107 18.09 -6.64 13.87
N ALA A 108 17.27 -7.42 13.17
CA ALA A 108 17.50 -8.84 12.94
C ALA A 108 18.84 -9.10 12.22
N ARG A 109 19.12 -8.30 11.19
CA ARG A 109 20.38 -8.39 10.44
C ARG A 109 21.60 -8.04 11.29
N THR A 110 21.51 -6.97 12.10
CA THR A 110 22.64 -6.48 12.89
C THR A 110 22.96 -7.39 14.07
N THR A 111 21.93 -7.92 14.74
CA THR A 111 22.08 -8.73 15.94
C THR A 111 22.25 -10.22 15.64
N GLY A 112 21.76 -10.70 14.49
CA GLY A 112 21.66 -12.12 14.19
C GLY A 112 20.65 -12.88 15.07
N MET A 113 19.79 -12.15 15.81
CA MET A 113 18.89 -12.71 16.80
C MET A 113 17.43 -12.65 16.34
N PRO A 114 16.58 -13.61 16.72
CA PRO A 114 15.14 -13.53 16.53
C PRO A 114 14.56 -12.25 17.13
N GLN A 115 13.52 -11.73 16.53
CA GLN A 115 12.87 -10.48 16.97
C GLN A 115 11.38 -10.71 17.21
N PRO A 116 10.77 -10.01 18.19
CA PRO A 116 9.35 -10.09 18.43
C PRO A 116 8.57 -9.32 17.35
N TYR A 117 7.58 -9.97 16.77
CA TYR A 117 6.65 -9.36 15.82
C TYR A 117 5.32 -10.09 15.80
N HIS A 118 4.34 -9.61 15.05
CA HIS A 118 3.05 -10.28 14.88
C HIS A 118 2.52 -10.16 13.46
N ALA A 119 1.85 -11.20 13.02
CA ALA A 119 0.98 -11.12 11.84
C ALA A 119 -0.36 -10.46 12.22
N ASP A 120 -1.11 -10.03 11.22
CA ASP A 120 -2.40 -9.36 11.43
C ASP A 120 -3.37 -10.23 12.21
N GLY A 121 -3.90 -9.67 13.30
CA GLY A 121 -4.85 -10.37 14.18
C GLY A 121 -4.27 -11.56 14.96
N LYS A 122 -2.93 -11.67 15.03
CA LYS A 122 -2.24 -12.71 15.82
C LYS A 122 -1.49 -12.10 17.00
N ASP A 123 -1.21 -12.95 17.99
CA ASP A 123 -0.36 -12.59 19.12
C ASP A 123 1.10 -12.38 18.65
N CYS A 124 1.81 -11.54 19.41
CA CYS A 124 3.23 -11.32 19.20
C CYS A 124 4.01 -12.61 19.52
N LYS A 125 4.91 -12.99 18.61
CA LYS A 125 5.83 -14.13 18.77
C LYS A 125 7.22 -13.79 18.27
N MET A 126 8.19 -14.64 18.58
CA MET A 126 9.55 -14.49 18.09
C MET A 126 9.64 -15.04 16.67
N TYR A 127 10.04 -14.20 15.73
CA TYR A 127 10.37 -14.60 14.37
C TYR A 127 11.88 -14.72 14.22
N SER A 128 12.33 -15.77 13.58
CA SER A 128 13.75 -15.93 13.24
C SER A 128 14.22 -14.84 12.26
N VAL A 129 15.53 -14.65 12.19
CA VAL A 129 16.12 -13.68 11.24
C VAL A 129 15.71 -13.99 9.80
N GLU A 130 15.63 -15.26 9.43
CA GLU A 130 15.21 -15.70 8.10
C GLU A 130 13.73 -15.42 7.85
N GLN A 131 12.85 -15.67 8.83
CA GLN A 131 11.42 -15.36 8.73
C GLN A 131 11.18 -13.86 8.57
N ILE A 132 11.87 -13.00 9.35
CA ILE A 132 11.79 -11.53 9.21
C ILE A 132 12.25 -11.09 7.83
N PHE A 133 13.35 -11.68 7.35
CA PHE A 133 13.83 -11.39 6.02
C PHE A 133 12.81 -11.75 4.94
N ASN A 134 12.16 -12.90 5.04
CA ASN A 134 11.12 -13.34 4.10
C ASN A 134 9.90 -12.41 4.13
N ILE A 135 9.45 -12.00 5.33
CA ILE A 135 8.36 -11.03 5.49
C ILE A 135 8.71 -9.71 4.81
N TYR A 136 9.89 -9.15 5.12
CA TYR A 136 10.36 -7.91 4.52
C TYR A 136 10.42 -8.00 2.98
N MET A 137 11.00 -9.06 2.43
CA MET A 137 11.13 -9.24 1.00
C MET A 137 9.78 -9.39 0.29
N ALA A 138 8.83 -10.09 0.89
CA ALA A 138 7.48 -10.24 0.35
C ALA A 138 6.75 -8.89 0.30
N LEU A 139 6.84 -8.08 1.37
CA LEU A 139 6.26 -6.74 1.42
C LEU A 139 6.90 -5.79 0.39
N MET A 140 8.23 -5.84 0.22
CA MET A 140 8.94 -5.06 -0.80
C MET A 140 8.56 -5.49 -2.21
N ALA A 141 8.39 -6.78 -2.46
CA ALA A 141 7.91 -7.30 -3.73
C ALA A 141 6.50 -6.79 -4.07
N ASN A 142 5.58 -6.85 -3.09
CA ASN A 142 4.23 -6.31 -3.25
C ASN A 142 4.27 -4.81 -3.57
N LYS A 143 4.99 -4.01 -2.78
CA LYS A 143 5.15 -2.57 -3.00
C LYS A 143 5.68 -2.27 -4.41
N THR A 144 6.73 -2.95 -4.84
CA THR A 144 7.31 -2.77 -6.17
C THR A 144 6.33 -3.13 -7.28
N ASN A 145 5.61 -4.25 -7.11
CA ASN A 145 4.58 -4.69 -8.05
C ASN A 145 3.48 -3.62 -8.23
N GLN A 146 2.87 -3.19 -7.12
CA GLN A 146 1.78 -2.21 -7.13
C GLN A 146 2.23 -0.85 -7.71
N THR A 147 3.40 -0.37 -7.29
CA THR A 147 3.95 0.91 -7.77
C THR A 147 4.26 0.87 -9.27
N THR A 148 4.85 -0.24 -9.75
CA THR A 148 5.18 -0.41 -11.16
C THR A 148 3.92 -0.51 -12.01
N TYR A 149 2.93 -1.30 -11.56
CA TYR A 149 1.64 -1.42 -12.23
C TYR A 149 0.94 -0.06 -12.33
N TYR A 150 0.79 0.67 -11.22
CA TYR A 150 0.19 2.00 -11.20
C TYR A 150 0.89 2.96 -12.18
N ASN A 151 2.21 2.95 -12.21
CA ASN A 151 2.98 3.83 -13.07
C ASN A 151 2.72 3.55 -14.56
N GLN A 152 2.67 2.27 -14.96
CA GLN A 152 2.36 1.89 -16.33
C GLN A 152 0.90 2.19 -16.70
N LEU A 153 -0.05 1.95 -15.79
CA LEU A 153 -1.46 2.30 -15.99
C LEU A 153 -1.65 3.81 -16.16
N LYS A 154 -0.94 4.61 -15.35
CA LYS A 154 -0.90 6.07 -15.47
C LYS A 154 -0.38 6.49 -16.85
N GLN A 155 0.75 5.92 -17.30
CA GLN A 155 1.31 6.24 -18.60
C GLN A 155 0.37 5.82 -19.75
N TYR A 156 -0.30 4.68 -19.62
CA TYR A 156 -1.31 4.23 -20.58
C TYR A 156 -2.43 5.26 -20.73
N ILE A 157 -3.04 5.69 -19.62
CA ILE A 157 -4.14 6.68 -19.66
C ILE A 157 -3.68 8.02 -20.24
N LEU A 158 -2.49 8.48 -19.87
CA LEU A 158 -2.02 9.79 -20.33
C LEU A 158 -1.71 9.81 -21.82
N ASN A 159 -1.18 8.71 -22.39
CA ASN A 159 -0.60 8.73 -23.72
C ASN A 159 -1.49 8.13 -24.81
N GLU A 160 -2.37 7.16 -24.48
CA GLU A 160 -3.15 6.46 -25.50
C GLU A 160 -4.51 7.11 -25.81
N PHE A 161 -5.03 7.92 -24.90
CA PHE A 161 -6.31 8.58 -25.06
C PHE A 161 -6.08 10.08 -25.28
N THR A 162 -6.43 10.59 -26.46
CA THR A 162 -6.05 11.97 -26.86
C THR A 162 -7.22 12.82 -27.36
N THR A 163 -8.39 12.23 -27.57
CA THR A 163 -9.58 12.89 -28.09
C THR A 163 -10.71 12.87 -27.09
N GLU A 164 -11.64 13.85 -27.16
CA GLU A 164 -12.82 13.88 -26.28
C GLU A 164 -13.71 12.64 -26.43
N ASP A 165 -13.69 11.97 -27.57
CA ASP A 165 -14.41 10.69 -27.77
C ASP A 165 -13.86 9.55 -26.89
N ASP A 166 -12.64 9.69 -26.38
CA ASP A 166 -11.98 8.69 -25.53
C ASP A 166 -12.50 8.70 -24.09
N VAL A 167 -13.24 9.72 -23.65
CA VAL A 167 -13.83 9.82 -22.32
C VAL A 167 -14.54 8.52 -21.93
N LYS A 168 -15.37 7.99 -22.82
CA LYS A 168 -16.14 6.73 -22.62
C LYS A 168 -15.27 5.47 -22.43
N PHE A 169 -14.03 5.50 -22.90
CA PHE A 169 -13.09 4.40 -22.71
C PHE A 169 -12.33 4.55 -21.39
N VAL A 170 -11.83 5.77 -21.11
CA VAL A 170 -11.11 6.07 -19.85
C VAL A 170 -12.00 5.84 -18.62
N GLU A 171 -13.30 6.20 -18.68
CA GLU A 171 -14.26 5.96 -17.61
C GLU A 171 -14.33 4.48 -17.18
N LYS A 172 -14.19 3.57 -18.14
CA LYS A 172 -14.34 2.12 -17.89
C LYS A 172 -13.10 1.47 -17.32
N ILE A 173 -11.93 2.11 -17.41
CA ILE A 173 -10.68 1.56 -16.91
C ILE A 173 -10.74 1.49 -15.38
N LYS A 174 -10.34 0.33 -14.82
CA LYS A 174 -10.28 0.08 -13.38
C LYS A 174 -8.86 -0.26 -12.95
N TYR A 175 -8.55 0.02 -11.71
CA TYR A 175 -7.32 -0.47 -11.11
C TYR A 175 -7.37 -2.01 -11.03
N GLY A 176 -6.34 -2.67 -11.56
CA GLY A 176 -6.29 -4.13 -11.70
C GLY A 176 -6.62 -4.64 -13.10
N ASP A 177 -7.08 -3.78 -14.02
CA ASP A 177 -7.27 -4.18 -15.42
C ASP A 177 -5.92 -4.57 -16.04
N GLN A 178 -5.96 -5.52 -16.97
CA GLN A 178 -4.76 -5.97 -17.66
C GLN A 178 -4.13 -4.83 -18.47
N LEU A 179 -2.86 -4.53 -18.22
CA LEU A 179 -2.07 -3.65 -19.07
C LEU A 179 -1.90 -4.25 -20.47
N VAL A 180 -1.76 -3.41 -21.47
CA VAL A 180 -1.67 -3.82 -22.89
C VAL A 180 -0.42 -3.24 -23.57
N GLY A 181 0.07 -3.95 -24.60
CA GLY A 181 1.16 -3.52 -25.45
C GLY A 181 2.41 -3.13 -24.65
N LYS A 182 3.08 -2.04 -25.07
CA LYS A 182 4.34 -1.57 -24.45
C LYS A 182 4.26 -1.35 -22.93
N TYR A 183 3.08 -1.04 -22.39
CA TYR A 183 2.90 -0.81 -20.94
C TYR A 183 2.96 -2.13 -20.17
N TYR A 184 2.37 -3.19 -20.72
CA TYR A 184 2.49 -4.53 -20.17
C TYR A 184 3.94 -5.05 -20.27
N ASP A 185 4.56 -4.88 -21.44
CA ASP A 185 5.93 -5.34 -21.67
C ASP A 185 6.92 -4.66 -20.71
N THR A 186 6.77 -3.33 -20.54
CA THR A 186 7.60 -2.56 -19.60
C THR A 186 7.36 -2.99 -18.15
N TYR A 187 6.10 -3.20 -17.76
CA TYR A 187 5.76 -3.68 -16.43
C TYR A 187 6.43 -5.04 -16.13
N VAL A 188 6.30 -5.99 -17.04
CA VAL A 188 6.90 -7.33 -16.89
C VAL A 188 8.42 -7.27 -16.82
N GLU A 189 9.05 -6.46 -17.68
CA GLU A 189 10.51 -6.32 -17.69
C GLU A 189 11.04 -5.70 -16.39
N ILE A 190 10.40 -4.66 -15.87
CA ILE A 190 10.78 -4.05 -14.58
C ILE A 190 10.62 -5.06 -13.44
N LEU A 191 9.53 -5.83 -13.40
CA LEU A 191 9.33 -6.85 -12.36
C LEU A 191 10.38 -7.94 -12.44
N LYS A 192 10.75 -8.38 -13.65
CA LYS A 192 11.81 -9.37 -13.86
C LYS A 192 13.16 -8.87 -13.35
N GLN A 193 13.51 -7.62 -13.67
CA GLN A 193 14.75 -6.99 -13.19
C GLN A 193 14.74 -6.87 -11.66
N SER A 194 13.62 -6.39 -11.09
CA SER A 194 13.45 -6.28 -9.64
C SER A 194 13.59 -7.62 -8.95
N THR A 195 12.94 -8.67 -9.47
CA THR A 195 13.05 -10.03 -8.94
C THR A 195 14.51 -10.54 -9.00
N SER A 196 15.23 -10.25 -10.07
CA SER A 196 16.64 -10.61 -10.19
C SER A 196 17.50 -9.92 -9.12
N ILE A 197 17.30 -8.63 -8.90
CA ILE A 197 17.99 -7.87 -7.85
C ILE A 197 17.65 -8.42 -6.46
N MET A 198 16.39 -8.72 -6.21
CA MET A 198 15.94 -9.32 -4.95
C MET A 198 16.61 -10.68 -4.71
N ASN A 199 16.65 -11.53 -5.71
CA ASN A 199 17.31 -12.85 -5.61
C ASN A 199 18.81 -12.73 -5.33
N GLN A 200 19.50 -11.76 -5.94
CA GLN A 200 20.91 -11.49 -5.62
C GLN A 200 21.09 -11.02 -4.19
N PHE A 201 20.18 -10.16 -3.70
CA PHE A 201 20.19 -9.70 -2.31
C PHE A 201 19.94 -10.86 -1.34
N ILE A 202 18.98 -11.74 -1.62
CA ILE A 202 18.70 -12.95 -0.85
C ILE A 202 19.94 -13.83 -0.79
N ALA A 203 20.56 -14.14 -1.93
CA ALA A 203 21.74 -14.99 -1.99
C ALA A 203 22.90 -14.40 -1.17
N LYS A 204 23.16 -13.10 -1.30
CA LYS A 204 24.19 -12.41 -0.53
C LYS A 204 23.92 -12.48 0.98
N TYR A 205 22.70 -12.18 1.39
CA TYR A 205 22.31 -12.18 2.80
C TYR A 205 22.39 -13.58 3.43
N THR A 206 21.93 -14.59 2.71
CA THR A 206 22.03 -16.00 3.16
C THR A 206 23.48 -16.41 3.35
N ALA A 207 24.38 -16.00 2.45
CA ALA A 207 25.81 -16.27 2.58
C ALA A 207 26.43 -15.55 3.80
N GLU A 208 26.07 -14.30 4.05
CA GLU A 208 26.50 -13.54 5.24
C GLU A 208 26.05 -14.22 6.55
N LEU A 209 24.79 -14.69 6.61
CA LEU A 209 24.27 -15.44 7.77
C LEU A 209 25.00 -16.76 7.99
N ALA A 210 25.28 -17.51 6.94
CA ALA A 210 26.01 -18.75 7.04
C ALA A 210 27.44 -18.53 7.57
N ALA A 211 28.13 -17.49 7.07
CA ALA A 211 29.45 -17.13 7.53
C ALA A 211 29.47 -16.71 9.00
N SER A 212 28.47 -15.94 9.46
CA SER A 212 28.38 -15.50 10.85
C SER A 212 28.13 -16.68 11.82
N LYS A 213 27.30 -17.66 11.44
CA LYS A 213 27.07 -18.89 12.22
C LYS A 213 28.35 -19.73 12.36
N THR A 214 29.21 -19.74 11.34
CA THR A 214 30.48 -20.46 11.37
C THR A 214 31.48 -19.82 12.33
N VAL A 215 31.49 -18.47 12.42
CA VAL A 215 32.36 -17.74 13.36
C VAL A 215 31.93 -17.93 14.81
N THR A 216 30.63 -18.00 15.10
CA THR A 216 30.11 -18.25 16.47
C THR A 216 30.42 -19.67 16.96
N ASN A 217 30.52 -20.61 16.05
CA ASN A 217 30.92 -22.02 16.40
C ASN A 217 32.42 -22.18 16.63
N LEU A 218 33.25 -21.19 16.32
CA LEU A 218 34.70 -21.22 16.55
C LEU A 218 35.14 -20.69 17.92
N GLY A 219 34.21 -20.53 18.85
CA GLY A 219 34.48 -20.38 20.27
C GLY A 219 34.51 -18.92 20.75
N VAL A 220 33.41 -18.44 21.20
CA VAL A 220 33.34 -17.61 22.40
C VAL A 220 32.23 -18.17 23.27
N ASP A 221 32.62 -18.85 24.34
CA ASP A 221 31.75 -19.28 25.43
C ASP A 221 31.25 -17.98 26.16
N ILE A 222 30.13 -17.40 25.71
CA ILE A 222 29.53 -16.24 26.35
C ILE A 222 28.60 -16.73 27.48
N ASN A 223 29.04 -17.65 28.29
CA ASN A 223 28.39 -18.05 29.54
C ASN A 223 29.02 -17.30 30.72
N ARG A 224 29.04 -15.97 30.69
CA ARG A 224 29.22 -15.11 31.86
C ARG A 224 28.28 -13.92 31.81
N SER A 225 27.01 -14.15 31.84
CA SER A 225 26.03 -13.14 32.26
C SER A 225 25.80 -13.37 33.75
N ASN A 226 26.26 -12.44 34.57
CA ASN A 226 25.88 -12.37 35.97
C ASN A 226 24.35 -12.35 36.09
N PRO A 227 23.75 -13.16 36.96
CA PRO A 227 22.34 -12.99 37.28
C PRO A 227 22.15 -11.65 37.96
N ILE A 228 21.29 -10.81 37.41
CA ILE A 228 20.76 -9.62 38.09
C ILE A 228 19.94 -10.16 39.26
N THR A 229 20.51 -10.15 40.46
CA THR A 229 19.77 -10.40 41.70
C THR A 229 18.94 -9.15 41.97
N ASN A 230 17.67 -9.23 41.72
CA ASN A 230 16.67 -8.29 42.21
C ASN A 230 16.46 -8.57 43.72
N GLU A 231 17.26 -7.97 44.59
CA GLU A 231 16.95 -7.73 45.97
C GLU A 231 16.94 -6.23 46.21
N ASP A 232 15.77 -5.62 46.08
CA ASP A 232 15.39 -4.45 46.86
C ASP A 232 13.89 -4.52 47.14
N SER A 233 13.59 -5.17 48.23
CA SER A 233 12.29 -5.16 48.89
C SER A 233 11.97 -3.76 49.39
N ILE A 234 11.00 -3.13 48.78
CA ILE A 234 10.39 -1.89 49.29
C ILE A 234 9.56 -2.22 50.53
N THR A 235 10.14 -2.00 51.68
CA THR A 235 9.42 -1.94 52.98
C THR A 235 8.61 -0.65 53.02
N ARG A 236 7.31 -0.73 52.87
CA ARG A 236 6.40 0.35 53.25
C ARG A 236 6.22 0.26 54.77
N GLN A 237 6.67 1.27 55.51
CA GLN A 237 6.23 1.57 56.84
C GLN A 237 5.32 2.78 56.83
N ASN A 238 4.14 2.59 57.39
CA ASN A 238 3.19 3.49 58.07
C ASN A 238 3.03 4.94 57.59
#